data_53fee81f4df42ac2138d18b9719feeb8
#
_entry.id   53fee81f4df42ac2138d18b9719feeb8
#
_cell.length_a   1.000
_cell.length_b   1.000
_cell.length_c   1.000
_cell.angle_alpha   90.00
_cell.angle_beta   90.00
_cell.angle_gamma   90.00
#
_symmetry.space_group_name_H-M   'P 1'
#
loop_
_entity.id
_entity.type
_entity.pdbx_description
1 polymer ?
#
loop_
_entity_poly.entity_id
_entity_poly.type
_entity_poly.pdbx_seq_one_letter_code
_entity_poly.pdbx_strand_id
1 'polypeptide(L)'
;MPADIQKTLAQLGFKEAEARVYLLCLQNKQGLFIFEIAKQTGIKRSTVNLILGRLEQKGLITHHIDGARKRFTAEAPETLLFRFEESLNDMRALLPLLNVVSGSDKKTKIRFFEGAHGIEMIHKDILLTLKLTKGSKRENLAIASGDNVFQLQPEHQKQFIDKRVKARIPLRWIAPDSPLTRKIDTRSNVECRKMKFFNPKKYKFNIELDVYGDSVALMILGGEPAGVIVENETLAESFRGLFNLLWNSLR
;
A
#
# COMPACT_ATOMS: atom_id res chain seq x y z
N MET A 1 -26.33 8.48 3.85
CA MET A 1 -24.94 8.92 3.51
C MET A 1 -24.27 7.82 2.73
N PRO A 2 -23.47 8.13 1.68
CA PRO A 2 -22.73 7.10 0.96
C PRO A 2 -21.74 6.40 1.90
N ALA A 3 -21.85 5.08 2.01
CA ALA A 3 -20.99 4.24 2.86
C ALA A 3 -19.48 4.43 2.55
N ASP A 4 -19.16 4.80 1.33
CA ASP A 4 -17.79 5.05 0.88
C ASP A 4 -17.10 6.24 1.58
N ILE A 5 -17.85 7.33 1.86
CA ILE A 5 -17.27 8.51 2.53
C ILE A 5 -16.87 8.17 3.97
N GLN A 6 -17.72 7.47 4.71
CA GLN A 6 -17.42 7.06 6.08
C GLN A 6 -16.25 6.09 6.13
N LYS A 7 -16.20 5.13 5.20
CA LYS A 7 -15.11 4.17 5.08
C LYS A 7 -13.77 4.86 4.79
N THR A 8 -13.78 5.84 3.88
CA THR A 8 -12.57 6.61 3.56
C THR A 8 -12.10 7.44 4.75
N LEU A 9 -13.01 8.14 5.46
CA LEU A 9 -12.65 8.89 6.66
C LEU A 9 -12.11 7.98 7.77
N ALA A 10 -12.68 6.78 7.94
CA ALA A 10 -12.16 5.80 8.89
C ALA A 10 -10.72 5.36 8.55
N GLN A 11 -10.40 5.15 7.27
CA GLN A 11 -9.04 4.86 6.80
C GLN A 11 -8.06 6.02 7.07
N LEU A 12 -8.57 7.25 7.11
CA LEU A 12 -7.82 8.46 7.49
C LEU A 12 -7.75 8.69 9.01
N GLY A 13 -8.21 7.73 9.82
CA GLY A 13 -8.10 7.76 11.27
C GLY A 13 -9.21 8.51 12.00
N PHE A 14 -10.33 8.82 11.33
CA PHE A 14 -11.52 9.33 12.00
C PHE A 14 -12.25 8.19 12.71
N LYS A 15 -12.62 8.42 13.96
CA LYS A 15 -13.61 7.55 14.62
C LYS A 15 -14.98 7.79 14.01
N GLU A 16 -15.84 6.79 14.02
CA GLU A 16 -17.18 6.88 13.42
C GLU A 16 -17.97 8.11 13.91
N ALA A 17 -17.92 8.39 15.22
CA ALA A 17 -18.57 9.57 15.81
C ALA A 17 -17.94 10.89 15.33
N GLU A 18 -16.63 10.95 15.13
CA GLU A 18 -15.92 12.13 14.61
C GLU A 18 -16.32 12.40 13.17
N ALA A 19 -16.36 11.35 12.34
CA ALA A 19 -16.80 11.47 10.95
C ALA A 19 -18.25 11.97 10.86
N ARG A 20 -19.17 11.45 11.68
CA ARG A 20 -20.57 11.91 11.70
C ARG A 20 -20.68 13.38 12.08
N VAL A 21 -19.97 13.83 13.12
CA VAL A 21 -19.97 15.24 13.55
C VAL A 21 -19.39 16.15 12.48
N TYR A 22 -18.25 15.79 11.89
CA TYR A 22 -17.59 16.56 10.81
C TYR A 22 -18.52 16.72 9.60
N LEU A 23 -19.08 15.61 9.10
CA LEU A 23 -19.97 15.63 7.95
C LEU A 23 -21.26 16.41 8.20
N LEU A 24 -21.82 16.34 9.41
CA LEU A 24 -22.98 17.16 9.78
C LEU A 24 -22.65 18.66 9.76
N CYS A 25 -21.50 19.06 10.33
CA CYS A 25 -21.06 20.45 10.31
C CYS A 25 -20.75 20.93 8.88
N LEU A 26 -20.20 20.04 8.03
CA LEU A 26 -19.90 20.35 6.62
C LEU A 26 -21.18 20.62 5.80
N GLN A 27 -22.28 19.93 6.09
CA GLN A 27 -23.57 20.13 5.45
C GLN A 27 -24.26 21.43 5.89
N ASN A 28 -23.86 21.99 7.04
CA ASN A 28 -24.48 23.16 7.65
C ASN A 28 -23.53 24.37 7.65
N LYS A 29 -23.42 25.03 6.50
CA LYS A 29 -22.50 26.18 6.29
C LYS A 29 -22.70 27.35 7.25
N GLN A 30 -23.89 27.52 7.81
CA GLN A 30 -24.18 28.57 8.82
C GLN A 30 -23.68 28.19 10.22
N GLY A 31 -23.14 26.97 10.36
CA GLY A 31 -22.68 26.43 11.62
C GLY A 31 -23.83 25.93 12.51
N LEU A 32 -23.47 25.11 13.50
CA LEU A 32 -24.40 24.49 14.44
C LEU A 32 -23.94 24.69 15.88
N PHE A 33 -24.89 24.82 16.78
CA PHE A 33 -24.62 24.78 18.23
C PHE A 33 -24.40 23.32 18.69
N ILE A 34 -23.67 23.13 19.78
CA ILE A 34 -23.42 21.80 20.36
C ILE A 34 -24.72 20.98 20.57
N PHE A 35 -25.79 21.63 21.03
CA PHE A 35 -27.04 20.94 21.31
C PHE A 35 -27.73 20.45 20.01
N GLU A 36 -27.60 21.19 18.91
CA GLU A 36 -28.13 20.81 17.60
C GLU A 36 -27.34 19.62 17.06
N ILE A 37 -26.01 19.67 17.15
CA ILE A 37 -25.14 18.56 16.75
C ILE A 37 -25.47 17.30 17.56
N ALA A 38 -25.60 17.42 18.88
CA ALA A 38 -25.98 16.32 19.75
C ALA A 38 -27.33 15.71 19.39
N LYS A 39 -28.33 16.55 19.14
CA LYS A 39 -29.68 16.12 18.74
C LYS A 39 -29.66 15.39 17.40
N GLN A 40 -28.97 15.93 16.39
CA GLN A 40 -28.97 15.38 15.03
C GLN A 40 -28.09 14.13 14.89
N THR A 41 -27.01 14.03 15.67
CA THR A 41 -26.12 12.86 15.65
C THR A 41 -26.55 11.74 16.60
N GLY A 42 -27.41 12.02 17.59
CA GLY A 42 -27.74 11.10 18.66
C GLY A 42 -26.60 10.89 19.68
N ILE A 43 -25.55 11.71 19.62
CA ILE A 43 -24.38 11.60 20.49
C ILE A 43 -24.60 12.50 21.73
N LYS A 44 -24.22 12.01 22.92
CA LYS A 44 -24.32 12.80 24.16
C LYS A 44 -23.56 14.13 24.02
N ARG A 45 -24.14 15.22 24.54
CA ARG A 45 -23.59 16.58 24.44
C ARG A 45 -22.14 16.69 24.92
N SER A 46 -21.81 16.03 26.02
CA SER A 46 -20.42 15.98 26.56
C SER A 46 -19.46 15.35 25.58
N THR A 47 -19.87 14.25 24.94
CA THR A 47 -19.06 13.56 23.91
C THR A 47 -18.90 14.42 22.66
N VAL A 48 -19.97 15.10 22.21
CA VAL A 48 -19.89 16.05 21.09
C VAL A 48 -18.87 17.15 21.38
N ASN A 49 -18.88 17.70 22.60
CA ASN A 49 -17.92 18.74 23.01
C ASN A 49 -16.47 18.25 22.90
N LEU A 50 -16.19 17.02 23.35
CA LEU A 50 -14.86 16.41 23.21
C LEU A 50 -14.45 16.16 21.76
N ILE A 51 -15.41 15.72 20.93
CA ILE A 51 -15.17 15.50 19.48
C ILE A 51 -14.85 16.84 18.82
N LEU A 52 -15.66 17.87 19.05
CA LEU A 52 -15.44 19.20 18.50
C LEU A 52 -14.06 19.75 18.88
N GLY A 53 -13.65 19.64 20.13
CA GLY A 53 -12.33 20.07 20.57
C GLY A 53 -11.19 19.34 19.85
N ARG A 54 -11.32 18.02 19.59
CA ARG A 54 -10.35 17.26 18.80
C ARG A 54 -10.32 17.68 17.33
N LEU A 55 -11.47 17.92 16.74
CA LEU A 55 -11.57 18.36 15.34
C LEU A 55 -11.05 19.80 15.17
N GLU A 56 -11.25 20.65 16.18
CA GLU A 56 -10.65 22.00 16.22
C GLU A 56 -9.11 21.93 16.30
N GLN A 57 -8.56 21.09 17.18
CA GLN A 57 -7.11 20.85 17.27
C GLN A 57 -6.50 20.36 15.96
N LYS A 58 -7.27 19.56 15.20
CA LYS A 58 -6.90 19.13 13.85
C LYS A 58 -7.14 20.19 12.77
N GLY A 59 -7.70 21.37 13.11
CA GLY A 59 -8.03 22.44 12.18
C GLY A 59 -9.10 22.05 11.15
N LEU A 60 -10.01 21.13 11.51
CA LEU A 60 -11.08 20.64 10.65
C LEU A 60 -12.45 21.24 10.95
N ILE A 61 -12.57 21.82 12.14
CA ILE A 61 -13.73 22.60 12.60
C ILE A 61 -13.23 23.89 13.22
N THR A 62 -13.94 24.96 12.97
CA THR A 62 -13.75 26.26 13.61
C THR A 62 -15.05 26.63 14.34
N HIS A 63 -14.96 27.62 15.23
CA HIS A 63 -16.15 28.18 15.83
C HIS A 63 -16.10 29.70 15.84
N HIS A 64 -17.26 30.30 15.83
CA HIS A 64 -17.48 31.72 16.13
C HIS A 64 -18.46 31.88 17.29
N ILE A 65 -18.41 33.03 17.92
CA ILE A 65 -19.33 33.37 19.01
C ILE A 65 -20.62 33.96 18.40
N ASP A 66 -21.73 33.35 18.75
CA ASP A 66 -23.06 33.79 18.39
C ASP A 66 -23.86 34.01 19.68
N GLY A 67 -23.98 35.29 20.08
CA GLY A 67 -24.48 35.67 21.43
C GLY A 67 -23.58 35.14 22.54
N ALA A 68 -24.15 34.35 23.46
CA ALA A 68 -23.41 33.71 24.55
C ALA A 68 -22.92 32.27 24.23
N ARG A 69 -23.01 31.83 22.99
CA ARG A 69 -22.78 30.43 22.60
C ARG A 69 -21.79 30.31 21.44
N LYS A 70 -21.12 29.15 21.37
CA LYS A 70 -20.25 28.77 20.24
C LYS A 70 -21.08 28.10 19.15
N ARG A 71 -20.92 28.57 17.92
CA ARG A 71 -21.47 27.96 16.71
C ARG A 71 -20.31 27.35 15.91
N PHE A 72 -20.37 26.08 15.60
CA PHE A 72 -19.31 25.31 14.99
C PHE A 72 -19.56 25.10 13.49
N THR A 73 -18.52 25.31 12.69
CA THR A 73 -18.53 25.16 11.25
C THR A 73 -17.39 24.26 10.83
N ALA A 74 -17.60 23.33 9.90
CA ALA A 74 -16.52 22.54 9.34
C ALA A 74 -15.76 23.36 8.29
N GLU A 75 -14.45 23.17 8.28
CA GLU A 75 -13.58 23.64 7.22
C GLU A 75 -13.89 22.89 5.91
N ALA A 76 -13.54 23.51 4.78
CA ALA A 76 -13.74 22.93 3.47
C ALA A 76 -12.99 21.58 3.32
N PRO A 77 -13.50 20.63 2.50
CA PRO A 77 -12.83 19.36 2.26
C PRO A 77 -11.40 19.50 1.73
N GLU A 78 -11.10 20.58 1.02
CA GLU A 78 -9.77 20.91 0.52
C GLU A 78 -8.79 21.19 1.67
N THR A 79 -9.25 21.77 2.78
CA THR A 79 -8.46 21.96 3.99
C THR A 79 -8.06 20.63 4.61
N LEU A 80 -8.97 19.63 4.61
CA LEU A 80 -8.67 18.27 5.06
C LEU A 80 -7.56 17.66 4.20
N LEU A 81 -7.65 17.76 2.88
CA LEU A 81 -6.62 17.26 1.96
C LEU A 81 -5.27 17.93 2.23
N PHE A 82 -5.25 19.27 2.30
CA PHE A 82 -4.03 20.04 2.59
C PHE A 82 -3.35 19.61 3.89
N ARG A 83 -4.13 19.39 4.97
CA ARG A 83 -3.58 18.92 6.26
C ARG A 83 -2.95 17.54 6.17
N PHE A 84 -3.53 16.63 5.41
CA PHE A 84 -2.94 15.31 5.20
C PHE A 84 -1.65 15.37 4.37
N GLU A 85 -1.60 16.22 3.35
CA GLU A 85 -0.39 16.44 2.55
C GLU A 85 0.74 17.06 3.40
N GLU A 86 0.43 18.04 4.26
CA GLU A 86 1.36 18.63 5.20
C GLU A 86 1.90 17.57 6.17
N SER A 87 1.02 16.80 6.82
CA SER A 87 1.43 15.71 7.72
C SER A 87 2.27 14.63 7.02
N LEU A 88 1.99 14.35 5.76
CA LEU A 88 2.78 13.42 4.96
C LEU A 88 4.19 13.97 4.68
N ASN A 89 4.29 15.27 4.41
CA ASN A 89 5.58 15.92 4.18
C ASN A 89 6.42 15.96 5.47
N ASP A 90 5.80 16.27 6.61
CA ASP A 90 6.45 16.22 7.93
C ASP A 90 6.96 14.81 8.24
N MET A 91 6.13 13.79 8.00
CA MET A 91 6.54 12.39 8.17
C MET A 91 7.72 12.03 7.26
N ARG A 92 7.73 12.51 6.00
CA ARG A 92 8.86 12.30 5.09
C ARG A 92 10.15 12.94 5.60
N ALA A 93 10.06 14.14 6.18
CA ALA A 93 11.20 14.82 6.78
C ALA A 93 11.74 14.09 8.02
N LEU A 94 10.87 13.43 8.78
CA LEU A 94 11.24 12.66 9.97
C LEU A 94 11.78 11.25 9.66
N LEU A 95 11.53 10.70 8.46
CA LEU A 95 11.97 9.34 8.11
C LEU A 95 13.46 9.07 8.35
N PRO A 96 14.41 9.98 8.01
CA PRO A 96 15.83 9.74 8.29
C PRO A 96 16.11 9.59 9.78
N LEU A 97 15.48 10.42 10.62
CA LEU A 97 15.64 10.35 12.08
C LEU A 97 15.03 9.08 12.66
N LEU A 98 13.84 8.69 12.19
CA LEU A 98 13.18 7.43 12.59
C LEU A 98 14.02 6.22 12.21
N ASN A 99 14.67 6.24 11.06
CA ASN A 99 15.60 5.19 10.64
C ASN A 99 16.83 5.10 11.57
N VAL A 100 17.37 6.23 12.02
CA VAL A 100 18.46 6.25 13.02
C VAL A 100 17.99 5.67 14.35
N VAL A 101 16.83 6.11 14.85
CA VAL A 101 16.24 5.61 16.11
C VAL A 101 15.91 4.11 16.03
N SER A 102 15.47 3.62 14.87
CA SER A 102 15.22 2.18 14.67
C SER A 102 16.48 1.33 14.62
N GLY A 103 17.67 1.93 14.72
CA GLY A 103 18.95 1.21 14.65
C GLY A 103 19.21 0.57 13.29
N SER A 104 18.65 1.19 12.22
CA SER A 104 18.71 0.67 10.86
C SER A 104 20.08 0.86 10.17
N ASP A 105 21.19 0.85 10.93
CA ASP A 105 22.49 0.69 10.34
C ASP A 105 22.61 -0.72 9.74
N LYS A 106 22.51 -0.80 8.41
CA LYS A 106 22.89 -1.92 7.52
C LYS A 106 22.61 -3.37 8.02
N LYS A 107 21.74 -3.56 9.02
CA LYS A 107 21.39 -4.89 9.51
C LYS A 107 20.35 -5.52 8.60
N THR A 108 20.57 -6.79 8.28
CA THR A 108 19.58 -7.62 7.58
C THR A 108 18.27 -7.61 8.34
N LYS A 109 17.19 -7.18 7.68
CA LYS A 109 15.83 -7.25 8.23
C LYS A 109 15.10 -8.42 7.58
N ILE A 110 14.47 -9.27 8.39
CA ILE A 110 13.71 -10.42 7.93
C ILE A 110 12.28 -10.26 8.42
N ARG A 111 11.33 -10.36 7.50
CA ARG A 111 9.89 -10.28 7.79
C ARG A 111 9.20 -11.53 7.26
N PHE A 112 8.43 -12.21 8.12
CA PHE A 112 7.66 -13.39 7.76
C PHE A 112 6.19 -13.03 7.56
N PHE A 113 5.56 -13.73 6.62
CA PHE A 113 4.18 -13.50 6.22
C PHE A 113 3.48 -14.86 6.05
N GLU A 114 2.27 -14.99 6.56
CA GLU A 114 1.49 -16.23 6.52
C GLU A 114 0.14 -16.00 5.84
N GLY A 115 -0.36 -17.04 5.20
CA GLY A 115 -1.64 -17.04 4.54
C GLY A 115 -1.69 -16.17 3.27
N ALA A 116 -2.85 -16.20 2.63
CA ALA A 116 -3.10 -15.46 1.40
C ALA A 116 -2.94 -13.94 1.59
N HIS A 117 -3.36 -13.40 2.73
CA HIS A 117 -3.18 -11.98 3.06
C HIS A 117 -1.69 -11.61 3.21
N GLY A 118 -0.87 -12.53 3.74
CA GLY A 118 0.58 -12.35 3.83
C GLY A 118 1.22 -12.17 2.44
N ILE A 119 0.79 -12.94 1.46
CA ILE A 119 1.25 -12.79 0.06
C ILE A 119 0.84 -11.43 -0.52
N GLU A 120 -0.39 -10.96 -0.24
CA GLU A 120 -0.82 -9.62 -0.64
C GLU A 120 0.07 -8.52 -0.04
N MET A 121 0.49 -8.67 1.20
CA MET A 121 1.39 -7.70 1.87
C MET A 121 2.77 -7.68 1.22
N ILE A 122 3.32 -8.84 0.80
CA ILE A 122 4.57 -8.92 0.06
C ILE A 122 4.45 -8.19 -1.29
N HIS A 123 3.39 -8.44 -2.05
CA HIS A 123 3.14 -7.74 -3.31
C HIS A 123 2.99 -6.22 -3.13
N LYS A 124 2.34 -5.77 -2.04
CA LYS A 124 2.27 -4.33 -1.69
C LYS A 124 3.65 -3.76 -1.39
N ASP A 125 4.50 -4.50 -0.67
CA ASP A 125 5.87 -4.09 -0.36
C ASP A 125 6.71 -3.93 -1.62
N ILE A 126 6.65 -4.88 -2.56
CA ILE A 126 7.30 -4.81 -3.88
C ILE A 126 6.91 -3.52 -4.60
N LEU A 127 5.60 -3.23 -4.70
CA LEU A 127 5.11 -2.03 -5.38
C LEU A 127 5.54 -0.74 -4.70
N LEU A 128 5.49 -0.67 -3.38
CA LEU A 128 5.87 0.52 -2.61
C LEU A 128 7.37 0.78 -2.74
N THR A 129 8.19 -0.25 -2.53
CA THR A 129 9.65 -0.16 -2.65
C THR A 129 10.04 0.31 -4.04
N LEU A 130 9.52 -0.31 -5.10
CA LEU A 130 9.88 0.05 -6.47
C LEU A 130 9.34 1.40 -6.93
N LYS A 131 8.27 1.92 -6.35
CA LYS A 131 7.83 3.31 -6.57
C LYS A 131 8.82 4.34 -6.01
N LEU A 132 9.47 4.02 -4.90
CA LEU A 132 10.44 4.89 -4.23
C LEU A 132 11.86 4.70 -4.77
N THR A 133 12.17 3.54 -5.34
CA THR A 133 13.49 3.20 -5.90
C THR A 133 13.71 3.95 -7.22
N LYS A 134 14.95 4.40 -7.45
CA LYS A 134 15.38 5.08 -8.68
C LYS A 134 16.48 4.27 -9.38
N GLY A 135 16.72 4.58 -10.65
CA GLY A 135 17.80 3.98 -11.43
C GLY A 135 17.57 2.49 -11.77
N SER A 136 18.67 1.75 -11.94
CA SER A 136 18.66 0.34 -12.39
C SER A 136 18.01 -0.64 -11.39
N LYS A 137 17.96 -0.29 -10.12
CA LYS A 137 17.29 -1.10 -9.09
C LYS A 137 15.76 -0.98 -9.11
N ARG A 138 15.19 -0.09 -9.96
CA ARG A 138 13.74 0.13 -10.12
C ARG A 138 13.09 -0.89 -11.07
N GLU A 139 13.46 -2.13 -10.97
CA GLU A 139 12.93 -3.24 -11.75
C GLU A 139 12.61 -4.42 -10.82
N ASN A 140 11.50 -5.10 -11.07
CA ASN A 140 11.23 -6.38 -10.42
C ASN A 140 11.83 -7.51 -11.25
N LEU A 141 12.59 -8.41 -10.60
CA LEU A 141 13.15 -9.60 -11.21
C LEU A 141 12.47 -10.80 -10.56
N ALA A 142 11.66 -11.54 -11.31
CA ALA A 142 10.89 -12.64 -10.78
C ALA A 142 11.31 -13.98 -11.42
N ILE A 143 11.40 -15.00 -10.58
CA ILE A 143 11.40 -16.41 -11.01
C ILE A 143 10.19 -17.04 -10.35
N ALA A 144 9.18 -17.45 -11.12
CA ALA A 144 7.94 -17.93 -10.56
C ALA A 144 7.24 -18.94 -11.47
N SER A 145 6.55 -19.89 -10.85
CA SER A 145 5.58 -20.75 -11.52
C SER A 145 4.28 -19.98 -11.75
N GLY A 146 4.00 -19.61 -13.00
CA GLY A 146 2.78 -18.87 -13.35
C GLY A 146 1.49 -19.55 -12.90
N ASP A 147 1.45 -20.87 -12.91
CA ASP A 147 0.24 -21.63 -12.55
C ASP A 147 -0.17 -21.39 -11.10
N ASN A 148 0.77 -21.41 -10.16
CA ASN A 148 0.49 -21.20 -8.73
C ASN A 148 0.09 -19.76 -8.42
N VAL A 149 0.77 -18.78 -9.05
CA VAL A 149 0.53 -17.34 -8.82
C VAL A 149 -0.90 -16.94 -9.20
N PHE A 150 -1.37 -17.37 -10.38
CA PHE A 150 -2.69 -17.00 -10.89
C PHE A 150 -3.84 -17.80 -10.30
N GLN A 151 -3.57 -19.01 -9.77
CA GLN A 151 -4.61 -19.84 -9.16
C GLN A 151 -4.96 -19.42 -7.74
N LEU A 152 -3.98 -18.93 -6.96
CA LEU A 152 -4.20 -18.62 -5.55
C LEU A 152 -5.16 -17.44 -5.34
N GLN A 153 -4.96 -16.34 -6.08
CA GLN A 153 -5.72 -15.09 -5.91
C GLN A 153 -5.84 -14.32 -7.24
N PRO A 154 -6.69 -14.73 -8.18
CA PRO A 154 -6.76 -14.13 -9.51
C PRO A 154 -7.03 -12.62 -9.50
N GLU A 155 -7.96 -12.16 -8.66
CA GLU A 155 -8.31 -10.75 -8.54
C GLU A 155 -7.17 -9.90 -7.96
N HIS A 156 -6.47 -10.42 -6.95
CA HIS A 156 -5.32 -9.74 -6.38
C HIS A 156 -4.18 -9.61 -7.40
N GLN A 157 -3.90 -10.68 -8.15
CA GLN A 157 -2.88 -10.67 -9.20
C GLN A 157 -3.19 -9.64 -10.29
N LYS A 158 -4.44 -9.57 -10.72
CA LYS A 158 -4.88 -8.54 -11.68
C LYS A 158 -4.62 -7.14 -11.13
N GLN A 159 -5.02 -6.87 -9.88
CA GLN A 159 -4.80 -5.57 -9.25
C GLN A 159 -3.30 -5.24 -9.09
N PHE A 160 -2.46 -6.24 -8.77
CA PHE A 160 -1.02 -6.07 -8.68
C PHE A 160 -0.42 -5.68 -10.04
N ILE A 161 -0.78 -6.41 -11.10
CA ILE A 161 -0.35 -6.13 -12.49
C ILE A 161 -0.76 -4.71 -12.88
N ASP A 162 -2.03 -4.34 -12.70
CA ASP A 162 -2.56 -3.03 -13.07
C ASP A 162 -1.83 -1.89 -12.34
N LYS A 163 -1.58 -2.04 -11.04
CA LYS A 163 -0.84 -1.06 -10.23
C LYS A 163 0.63 -0.96 -10.66
N ARG A 164 1.27 -2.08 -11.00
CA ARG A 164 2.65 -2.13 -11.48
C ARG A 164 2.79 -1.42 -12.83
N VAL A 165 1.90 -1.74 -13.77
CA VAL A 165 1.86 -1.15 -15.11
C VAL A 165 1.57 0.35 -15.04
N LYS A 166 0.59 0.77 -14.24
CA LYS A 166 0.29 2.20 -14.01
C LYS A 166 1.49 2.96 -13.44
N ALA A 167 2.26 2.32 -12.59
CA ALA A 167 3.49 2.90 -12.04
C ALA A 167 4.70 2.79 -12.99
N ARG A 168 4.55 2.21 -14.17
CA ARG A 168 5.63 1.93 -15.16
C ARG A 168 6.83 1.23 -14.52
N ILE A 169 6.57 0.21 -13.69
CA ILE A 169 7.60 -0.61 -13.07
C ILE A 169 7.89 -1.79 -13.99
N PRO A 170 9.12 -1.90 -14.53
CA PRO A 170 9.50 -3.01 -15.39
C PRO A 170 9.53 -4.34 -14.61
N LEU A 171 9.24 -5.43 -15.31
CA LEU A 171 9.36 -6.79 -14.81
C LEU A 171 10.16 -7.64 -15.81
N ARG A 172 11.20 -8.32 -15.33
CA ARG A 172 11.78 -9.47 -16.03
C ARG A 172 11.36 -10.73 -15.29
N TRP A 173 10.72 -11.64 -16.02
CA TRP A 173 10.17 -12.86 -15.43
C TRP A 173 10.72 -14.10 -16.11
N ILE A 174 11.37 -14.98 -15.35
CA ILE A 174 11.75 -16.33 -15.75
C ILE A 174 10.63 -17.27 -15.32
N ALA A 175 9.92 -17.86 -16.30
CA ALA A 175 8.73 -18.67 -16.07
C ALA A 175 8.91 -20.09 -16.66
N PRO A 176 8.15 -21.09 -16.20
CA PRO A 176 8.10 -22.38 -16.88
C PRO A 176 7.48 -22.22 -18.26
N ASP A 177 7.98 -22.98 -19.24
CA ASP A 177 7.39 -23.04 -20.57
C ASP A 177 6.09 -23.85 -20.52
N SER A 178 4.96 -23.16 -20.35
CA SER A 178 3.62 -23.73 -20.26
C SER A 178 2.63 -22.97 -21.16
N PRO A 179 1.48 -23.58 -21.53
CA PRO A 179 0.45 -22.88 -22.29
C PRO A 179 -0.03 -21.58 -21.60
N LEU A 180 -0.11 -21.58 -20.27
CA LEU A 180 -0.53 -20.41 -19.50
C LEU A 180 0.50 -19.28 -19.58
N THR A 181 1.78 -19.57 -19.31
CA THR A 181 2.84 -18.55 -19.34
C THR A 181 3.09 -18.00 -20.73
N ARG A 182 2.94 -18.83 -21.77
CA ARG A 182 2.96 -18.38 -23.16
C ARG A 182 1.79 -17.45 -23.51
N LYS A 183 0.58 -17.76 -23.02
CA LYS A 183 -0.57 -16.87 -23.15
C LYS A 183 -0.34 -15.53 -22.41
N ILE A 184 0.25 -15.55 -21.24
CA ILE A 184 0.58 -14.35 -20.48
C ILE A 184 1.60 -13.49 -21.25
N ASP A 185 2.58 -14.11 -21.91
CA ASP A 185 3.63 -13.41 -22.65
C ASP A 185 3.09 -12.60 -23.84
N THR A 186 1.96 -12.99 -24.43
CA THR A 186 1.33 -12.20 -25.52
C THR A 186 1.03 -10.75 -25.12
N ARG A 187 0.92 -10.45 -23.82
CA ARG A 187 0.67 -9.12 -23.28
C ARG A 187 1.92 -8.43 -22.73
N SER A 188 3.09 -9.04 -22.84
CA SER A 188 4.32 -8.56 -22.21
C SER A 188 4.69 -7.13 -22.61
N ASN A 189 4.51 -6.76 -23.87
CA ASN A 189 4.82 -5.41 -24.38
C ASN A 189 3.96 -4.33 -23.72
N VAL A 190 2.63 -4.57 -23.57
CA VAL A 190 1.71 -3.58 -22.97
C VAL A 190 1.78 -3.57 -21.44
N GLU A 191 2.29 -4.65 -20.84
CA GLU A 191 2.39 -4.79 -19.39
C GLU A 191 3.80 -4.49 -18.85
N CYS A 192 4.66 -3.81 -19.59
CA CYS A 192 6.03 -3.46 -19.18
C CYS A 192 6.80 -4.70 -18.66
N ARG A 193 6.69 -5.83 -19.35
CA ARG A 193 7.27 -7.10 -18.95
C ARG A 193 8.14 -7.68 -20.06
N LYS A 194 9.18 -8.41 -19.66
CA LYS A 194 9.97 -9.29 -20.54
C LYS A 194 9.98 -10.68 -19.90
N MET A 195 9.83 -11.71 -20.72
CA MET A 195 9.79 -13.09 -20.25
C MET A 195 10.86 -13.94 -20.91
N LYS A 196 11.40 -14.88 -20.15
CA LYS A 196 12.19 -16.02 -20.65
C LYS A 196 11.68 -17.29 -19.99
N PHE A 197 11.91 -18.43 -20.63
CA PHE A 197 11.25 -19.68 -20.27
C PHE A 197 12.27 -20.77 -19.97
N PHE A 198 12.00 -21.55 -18.92
CA PHE A 198 12.72 -22.78 -18.63
C PHE A 198 11.85 -24.02 -18.87
N ASN A 199 12.49 -25.16 -19.10
CA ASN A 199 11.77 -26.43 -19.29
C ASN A 199 11.30 -26.99 -17.95
N PRO A 200 9.96 -27.04 -17.66
CA PRO A 200 9.42 -27.48 -16.37
C PRO A 200 9.57 -29.00 -16.14
N LYS A 201 9.83 -29.77 -17.19
CA LYS A 201 10.11 -31.21 -17.07
C LYS A 201 11.52 -31.46 -16.53
N LYS A 202 12.46 -30.54 -16.84
CA LYS A 202 13.86 -30.64 -16.43
C LYS A 202 14.09 -29.98 -15.06
N TYR A 203 13.40 -28.84 -14.81
CA TYR A 203 13.60 -28.05 -13.59
C TYR A 203 12.25 -27.82 -12.91
N LYS A 204 12.16 -28.22 -11.64
CA LYS A 204 11.00 -27.95 -10.79
C LYS A 204 11.26 -26.69 -9.99
N PHE A 205 10.39 -25.70 -10.11
CA PHE A 205 10.45 -24.47 -9.36
C PHE A 205 9.05 -24.12 -8.88
N ASN A 206 8.79 -24.37 -7.58
CA ASN A 206 7.45 -24.30 -6.98
C ASN A 206 7.27 -23.08 -6.05
N ILE A 207 8.22 -22.17 -6.04
CA ILE A 207 8.15 -20.93 -5.27
C ILE A 207 8.10 -19.74 -6.22
N GLU A 208 7.76 -18.59 -5.69
CA GLU A 208 8.02 -17.29 -6.31
C GLU A 208 9.20 -16.62 -5.62
N LEU A 209 10.17 -16.18 -6.39
CA LEU A 209 11.32 -15.42 -5.93
C LEU A 209 11.30 -14.08 -6.66
N ASP A 210 11.26 -12.99 -5.88
CA ASP A 210 11.35 -11.62 -6.39
C ASP A 210 12.57 -10.91 -5.84
N VAL A 211 13.33 -10.22 -6.72
CA VAL A 211 14.41 -9.32 -6.34
C VAL A 211 14.04 -7.91 -6.75
N TYR A 212 13.94 -7.00 -5.78
CA TYR A 212 13.48 -5.63 -5.98
C TYR A 212 14.15 -4.67 -5.00
N GLY A 213 14.60 -3.51 -5.48
CA GLY A 213 15.38 -2.59 -4.63
C GLY A 213 16.53 -3.31 -3.94
N ASP A 214 16.62 -3.23 -2.62
CA ASP A 214 17.59 -3.92 -1.79
C ASP A 214 16.96 -5.11 -1.02
N SER A 215 15.91 -5.71 -1.59
CA SER A 215 15.14 -6.78 -0.97
C SER A 215 15.02 -8.01 -1.86
N VAL A 216 14.89 -9.16 -1.22
CA VAL A 216 14.55 -10.44 -1.82
C VAL A 216 13.30 -10.98 -1.13
N ALA A 217 12.27 -11.32 -1.91
CA ALA A 217 11.11 -12.03 -1.39
C ALA A 217 11.09 -13.47 -1.90
N LEU A 218 10.73 -14.39 -1.03
CA LEU A 218 10.49 -15.80 -1.33
C LEU A 218 9.07 -16.14 -0.89
N MET A 219 8.28 -16.71 -1.79
CA MET A 219 6.88 -17.04 -1.51
C MET A 219 6.56 -18.48 -1.91
N ILE A 220 5.88 -19.19 -1.01
CA ILE A 220 5.25 -20.49 -1.25
C ILE A 220 3.78 -20.19 -1.52
N LEU A 221 3.29 -20.55 -2.72
CA LEU A 221 1.94 -20.21 -3.16
C LEU A 221 0.97 -21.40 -3.15
N GLY A 222 1.50 -22.62 -2.99
CA GLY A 222 0.71 -23.85 -2.90
C GLY A 222 0.55 -24.34 -1.47
N GLY A 223 -0.56 -25.01 -1.15
CA GLY A 223 -0.86 -25.49 0.18
C GLY A 223 -1.19 -24.35 1.15
N GLU A 224 -0.42 -24.21 2.22
CA GLU A 224 -0.50 -23.07 3.13
C GLU A 224 0.42 -21.96 2.63
N PRO A 225 -0.12 -20.86 2.08
CA PRO A 225 0.68 -19.78 1.54
C PRO A 225 1.53 -19.13 2.63
N ALA A 226 2.80 -18.92 2.34
CA ALA A 226 3.73 -18.26 3.25
C ALA A 226 4.83 -17.56 2.47
N GLY A 227 5.45 -16.55 3.07
CA GLY A 227 6.57 -15.88 2.44
C GLY A 227 7.48 -15.16 3.43
N VAL A 228 8.62 -14.79 2.93
CA VAL A 228 9.63 -14.05 3.67
C VAL A 228 10.19 -12.93 2.80
N ILE A 229 10.39 -11.77 3.39
CA ILE A 229 11.18 -10.68 2.79
C ILE A 229 12.48 -10.56 3.57
N VAL A 230 13.59 -10.58 2.87
CA VAL A 230 14.92 -10.28 3.41
C VAL A 230 15.39 -8.97 2.79
N GLU A 231 15.47 -7.91 3.60
CA GLU A 231 16.00 -6.60 3.22
C GLU A 231 17.49 -6.56 3.57
N ASN A 232 18.34 -6.67 2.56
CA ASN A 232 19.80 -6.58 2.66
C ASN A 232 20.38 -6.33 1.27
N GLU A 233 21.13 -5.24 1.10
CA GLU A 233 21.69 -4.83 -0.18
C GLU A 233 22.61 -5.90 -0.79
N THR A 234 23.56 -6.45 -0.01
CA THR A 234 24.50 -7.46 -0.50
C THR A 234 23.79 -8.72 -0.96
N LEU A 235 22.76 -9.15 -0.22
CA LEU A 235 21.96 -10.32 -0.59
C LEU A 235 21.18 -10.04 -1.87
N ALA A 236 20.50 -8.90 -1.97
CA ALA A 236 19.74 -8.53 -3.14
C ALA A 236 20.62 -8.41 -4.41
N GLU A 237 21.84 -7.85 -4.28
CA GLU A 237 22.80 -7.79 -5.38
C GLU A 237 23.28 -9.17 -5.81
N SER A 238 23.53 -10.08 -4.86
CA SER A 238 23.91 -11.46 -5.16
C SER A 238 22.80 -12.20 -5.92
N PHE A 239 21.54 -12.07 -5.46
CA PHE A 239 20.39 -12.67 -6.16
C PHE A 239 20.12 -12.02 -7.51
N ARG A 240 20.36 -10.72 -7.66
CA ARG A 240 20.31 -10.03 -8.95
C ARG A 240 21.35 -10.57 -9.93
N GLY A 241 22.56 -10.82 -9.43
CA GLY A 241 23.64 -11.46 -10.18
C GLY A 241 23.23 -12.86 -10.67
N LEU A 242 22.71 -13.71 -9.76
CA LEU A 242 22.20 -15.04 -10.09
C LEU A 242 21.06 -14.99 -11.11
N PHE A 243 20.10 -14.08 -10.92
CA PHE A 243 19.02 -13.87 -11.90
C PHE A 243 19.56 -13.52 -13.29
N ASN A 244 20.51 -12.58 -13.36
CA ASN A 244 21.11 -12.16 -14.64
C ASN A 244 21.88 -13.31 -15.32
N LEU A 245 22.58 -14.13 -14.55
CA LEU A 245 23.27 -15.31 -15.06
C LEU A 245 22.26 -16.30 -15.68
N LEU A 246 21.17 -16.61 -14.97
CA LEU A 246 20.08 -17.44 -15.48
C LEU A 246 19.40 -16.81 -16.69
N TRP A 247 19.10 -15.52 -16.60
CA TRP A 247 18.46 -14.78 -17.70
C TRP A 247 19.28 -14.85 -18.99
N ASN A 248 20.58 -14.69 -18.89
CA ASN A 248 21.46 -14.73 -20.07
C ASN A 248 21.68 -16.15 -20.60
N SER A 249 21.55 -17.19 -19.77
CA SER A 249 21.66 -18.59 -20.20
C SER A 249 20.40 -19.12 -20.90
N LEU A 250 19.25 -18.48 -20.71
CA LEU A 250 17.99 -18.86 -21.35
C LEU A 250 17.84 -18.15 -22.72
N ARG A 251 17.25 -18.86 -23.68
CA ARG A 251 16.93 -18.34 -25.01
C ARG A 251 15.58 -17.65 -25.06
#